data_5b59e3025f380ac93a8514ce57afd821
#
_entry.id   5b59e3025f380ac93a8514ce57afd821
#
_cell.length_a   1.000
_cell.length_b   1.000
_cell.length_c   1.000
_cell.angle_alpha   90.00
_cell.angle_beta   90.00
_cell.angle_gamma   90.00
#
_symmetry.space_group_name_H-M   'P 1'
#
loop_
_entity.id
_entity.type
_entity.pdbx_description
1 polymer ?
#
loop_
_entity_poly.entity_id
_entity_poly.type
_entity_poly.pdbx_seq_one_letter_code
_entity_poly.pdbx_strand_id
1 'polypeptide(L)'
;MLKRISILLSSLLLVWACGEDNNTPEDQIPTGFDFNLATIDNVSDPTVEGLRTIVMNFQDKEGNALKLTAMSWYCHLETGKYEIAPEPDAKHKAAVELSVGDEKVNVTGGTIKVSKWNYEYDIVFNLETEKGQFTAIADNKKIYFETQKYSSLSKGANEIYQKDLTVRSELMNTNVKYSIYLPESYDGTKKYPVLYMLHGYGGNNNDWLQDNTGSIWSGGGTMPAYAREYAEKTGKELIIVAPDGGNNFYCDGFNGGPKYMSFFFQEFIPYIESTYAIKAEKKSRAIGGLSMGGYGSLYYGSLHPEMFCYVYACSAAINVGVSAPDPAQLIGQAVSAGKLDELPGFTLEIGTEDTTVGSNDPFINTLAGYGIPYEYITRPGAHDWPFWNACSPKIIHKVMTVFE
;
A
#
# COMPACT_ATOMS: atom_id res chain seq x y z
N MET A 1 -4.32 30.58 12.49
CA MET A 1 -5.00 30.11 13.72
C MET A 1 -6.37 29.59 13.34
N LEU A 2 -6.49 28.35 12.92
CA LEU A 2 -7.78 27.68 12.73
C LEU A 2 -7.98 26.74 13.92
N LYS A 3 -9.01 27.04 14.69
CA LYS A 3 -9.42 26.22 15.82
C LYS A 3 -9.97 24.89 15.30
N ARG A 4 -9.39 23.80 15.78
CA ARG A 4 -9.95 22.44 15.62
C ARG A 4 -11.29 22.40 16.33
N ILE A 5 -12.33 22.04 15.61
CA ILE A 5 -13.65 21.74 16.17
C ILE A 5 -13.62 20.24 16.51
N SER A 6 -13.44 19.93 17.77
CA SER A 6 -13.71 18.59 18.31
C SER A 6 -15.22 18.38 18.29
N ILE A 7 -15.69 17.52 17.40
CA ILE A 7 -17.09 17.08 17.42
C ILE A 7 -17.19 15.96 18.44
N LEU A 8 -17.54 16.32 19.66
CA LEU A 8 -18.09 15.37 20.63
C LEU A 8 -19.50 15.00 20.17
N LEU A 9 -19.65 13.86 19.54
CA LEU A 9 -20.96 13.22 19.39
C LEU A 9 -21.25 12.39 20.64
N SER A 10 -21.78 13.05 21.65
CA SER A 10 -22.49 12.38 22.73
C SER A 10 -23.92 12.08 22.25
N SER A 11 -24.14 10.90 21.68
CA SER A 11 -25.48 10.38 21.47
C SER A 11 -25.91 9.58 22.71
N LEU A 12 -26.41 10.26 23.73
CA LEU A 12 -27.24 9.65 24.75
C LEU A 12 -28.57 9.28 24.08
N LEU A 13 -28.75 8.03 23.72
CA LEU A 13 -30.08 7.46 23.50
C LEU A 13 -30.54 6.83 24.81
N LEU A 14 -31.29 7.60 25.58
CA LEU A 14 -32.12 7.09 26.66
C LEU A 14 -33.31 6.33 26.03
N VAL A 15 -33.21 5.00 26.02
CA VAL A 15 -34.39 4.16 25.82
C VAL A 15 -34.88 3.72 27.20
N TRP A 16 -36.02 4.31 27.60
CA TRP A 16 -36.79 3.79 28.70
C TRP A 16 -37.54 2.54 28.22
N ALA A 17 -37.14 1.40 28.69
CA ALA A 17 -37.96 0.21 28.68
C ALA A 17 -38.13 -0.27 30.11
N CYS A 18 -39.34 -0.17 30.62
CA CYS A 18 -39.74 -0.86 31.84
C CYS A 18 -39.82 -2.36 31.57
N GLY A 19 -38.93 -3.11 32.17
CA GLY A 19 -38.96 -4.55 32.31
C GLY A 19 -38.16 -4.89 33.56
N GLU A 20 -38.85 -5.45 34.56
CA GLU A 20 -38.25 -5.96 35.78
C GLU A 20 -37.38 -7.18 35.40
N ASP A 21 -36.08 -6.99 35.28
CA ASP A 21 -35.11 -8.09 35.30
C ASP A 21 -34.23 -7.95 36.53
N ASN A 22 -34.30 -9.01 37.37
CA ASN A 22 -33.43 -9.22 38.51
C ASN A 22 -32.00 -9.58 38.06
N ASN A 23 -31.27 -8.62 37.54
CA ASN A 23 -29.83 -8.74 37.40
C ASN A 23 -29.19 -7.76 38.38
N THR A 24 -28.41 -8.27 39.30
CA THR A 24 -27.60 -7.49 40.24
C THR A 24 -26.61 -6.62 39.46
N PRO A 25 -26.28 -5.40 39.94
CA PRO A 25 -25.40 -4.46 39.23
C PRO A 25 -23.94 -4.93 39.06
N GLU A 26 -23.59 -6.09 39.56
CA GLU A 26 -22.20 -6.61 39.56
C GLU A 26 -21.77 -7.30 38.26
N ASP A 27 -22.71 -7.60 37.33
CA ASP A 27 -22.37 -8.37 36.13
C ASP A 27 -22.25 -7.55 34.84
N GLN A 28 -22.39 -6.23 34.88
CA GLN A 28 -22.23 -5.39 33.68
C GLN A 28 -20.78 -4.88 33.58
N ILE A 29 -20.12 -5.22 32.48
CA ILE A 29 -18.82 -4.62 32.15
C ILE A 29 -19.00 -3.11 31.97
N PRO A 30 -18.21 -2.28 32.66
CA PRO A 30 -18.26 -0.83 32.41
C PRO A 30 -17.99 -0.54 30.94
N THR A 31 -18.87 0.27 30.33
CA THR A 31 -18.68 0.75 28.95
C THR A 31 -17.90 2.06 28.97
N GLY A 32 -16.90 2.20 28.09
CA GLY A 32 -16.20 3.47 27.89
C GLY A 32 -14.83 3.57 28.55
N PHE A 33 -13.98 2.56 28.41
CA PHE A 33 -12.58 2.65 28.82
C PHE A 33 -11.78 3.60 27.96
N ASP A 34 -10.92 4.41 28.62
CA ASP A 34 -9.92 5.25 27.96
C ASP A 34 -8.53 4.63 28.20
N PHE A 35 -8.00 4.00 27.18
CA PHE A 35 -6.67 3.42 27.22
C PHE A 35 -5.60 4.51 27.14
N ASN A 36 -5.01 4.83 28.26
CA ASN A 36 -3.98 5.86 28.36
C ASN A 36 -2.56 5.38 28.03
N LEU A 37 -2.35 4.09 27.99
CA LEU A 37 -1.10 3.45 27.60
C LEU A 37 -1.33 2.52 26.42
N ALA A 38 -0.54 2.69 25.36
CA ALA A 38 -0.49 1.78 24.22
C ALA A 38 0.99 1.48 23.92
N THR A 39 1.35 0.21 23.91
CA THR A 39 2.70 -0.25 23.61
C THR A 39 2.69 -1.33 22.54
N ILE A 40 3.79 -1.46 21.82
CA ILE A 40 4.01 -2.57 20.91
C ILE A 40 4.78 -3.65 21.69
N ASP A 41 4.20 -4.84 21.74
CA ASP A 41 4.86 -5.99 22.35
C ASP A 41 5.77 -6.70 21.34
N ASN A 42 5.25 -6.94 20.15
CA ASN A 42 5.99 -7.63 19.11
C ASN A 42 5.60 -7.17 17.70
N VAL A 43 6.60 -7.12 16.82
CA VAL A 43 6.43 -7.10 15.37
C VAL A 43 7.26 -8.26 14.83
N SER A 44 6.61 -9.28 14.29
CA SER A 44 7.30 -10.47 13.79
C SER A 44 8.19 -10.15 12.59
N ASP A 45 9.09 -11.05 12.27
CA ASP A 45 9.71 -11.07 10.95
C ASP A 45 8.64 -11.36 9.90
N PRO A 46 8.76 -10.81 8.69
CA PRO A 46 7.77 -11.05 7.66
C PRO A 46 7.79 -12.49 7.19
N THR A 47 6.64 -13.00 6.76
CA THR A 47 6.55 -14.23 5.97
C THR A 47 7.24 -14.07 4.61
N VAL A 48 7.31 -15.13 3.82
CA VAL A 48 7.82 -15.06 2.42
C VAL A 48 7.02 -14.05 1.60
N GLU A 49 5.71 -13.96 1.86
CA GLU A 49 4.81 -12.98 1.22
C GLU A 49 5.02 -11.55 1.73
N GLY A 50 5.79 -11.35 2.79
CA GLY A 50 6.04 -10.04 3.39
C GLY A 50 5.08 -9.67 4.53
N LEU A 51 4.17 -10.56 4.92
CA LEU A 51 3.18 -10.33 5.96
C LEU A 51 3.79 -10.48 7.36
N ARG A 52 3.46 -9.57 8.27
CA ARG A 52 3.95 -9.53 9.66
C ARG A 52 2.80 -9.66 10.65
N THR A 53 3.07 -10.23 11.82
CA THR A 53 2.16 -10.18 12.96
C THR A 53 2.56 -9.01 13.85
N ILE A 54 1.59 -8.17 14.20
CA ILE A 54 1.75 -7.03 15.10
C ILE A 54 0.95 -7.29 16.37
N VAL A 55 1.61 -7.21 17.52
CA VAL A 55 0.99 -7.34 18.84
C VAL A 55 1.10 -6.02 19.58
N MET A 56 -0.03 -5.49 20.01
CA MET A 56 -0.13 -4.25 20.76
C MET A 56 -0.86 -4.48 22.08
N ASN A 57 -0.37 -3.86 23.14
CA ASN A 57 -1.01 -3.87 24.44
C ASN A 57 -1.52 -2.48 24.79
N PHE A 58 -2.72 -2.44 25.33
CA PHE A 58 -3.41 -1.24 25.80
C PHE A 58 -3.74 -1.42 27.27
N GLN A 59 -3.63 -0.35 28.03
CA GLN A 59 -3.95 -0.34 29.44
C GLN A 59 -4.55 0.99 29.86
N ASP A 60 -5.56 0.95 30.71
CA ASP A 60 -6.12 2.14 31.36
C ASP A 60 -5.52 2.35 32.78
N LYS A 61 -5.99 3.40 33.45
CA LYS A 61 -5.51 3.75 34.80
C LYS A 61 -6.04 2.82 35.89
N GLU A 62 -7.12 2.15 35.62
CA GLU A 62 -7.80 1.23 36.50
C GLU A 62 -7.23 -0.19 36.42
N GLY A 63 -6.29 -0.43 35.50
CA GLY A 63 -5.64 -1.74 35.32
C GLY A 63 -6.36 -2.66 34.33
N ASN A 64 -7.37 -2.15 33.61
CA ASN A 64 -7.97 -2.90 32.51
C ASN A 64 -6.97 -2.97 31.35
N ALA A 65 -6.91 -4.12 30.70
CA ALA A 65 -5.93 -4.38 29.66
C ALA A 65 -6.55 -5.05 28.44
N LEU A 66 -6.08 -4.65 27.26
CA LEU A 66 -6.44 -5.24 25.99
C LEU A 66 -5.18 -5.53 25.19
N LYS A 67 -5.07 -6.74 24.67
CA LYS A 67 -4.03 -7.13 23.72
C LYS A 67 -4.66 -7.34 22.35
N LEU A 68 -4.17 -6.60 21.38
CA LEU A 68 -4.55 -6.69 19.99
C LEU A 68 -3.47 -7.44 19.21
N THR A 69 -3.88 -8.45 18.45
CA THR A 69 -3.02 -9.13 17.48
C THR A 69 -3.61 -8.96 16.10
N ALA A 70 -2.86 -8.37 15.18
CA ALA A 70 -3.26 -8.15 13.81
C ALA A 70 -2.15 -8.54 12.84
N MET A 71 -2.49 -8.78 11.57
CA MET A 71 -1.51 -8.94 10.51
C MET A 71 -1.41 -7.67 9.68
N SER A 72 -0.21 -7.34 9.24
CA SER A 72 0.06 -6.18 8.40
C SER A 72 1.17 -6.50 7.40
N TRP A 73 1.07 -5.92 6.22
CA TRP A 73 2.16 -5.90 5.25
C TRP A 73 3.31 -4.97 5.66
N TYR A 74 3.13 -4.28 6.78
CA TYR A 74 3.97 -3.21 7.26
C TYR A 74 4.53 -3.49 8.65
N CYS A 75 5.52 -2.73 9.08
CA CYS A 75 6.01 -2.78 10.46
C CYS A 75 5.09 -2.05 11.45
N HIS A 76 3.89 -1.65 11.04
CA HIS A 76 2.90 -0.97 11.87
C HIS A 76 1.48 -1.39 11.51
N LEU A 77 0.54 -1.10 12.40
CA LEU A 77 -0.88 -1.37 12.19
C LEU A 77 -1.42 -0.50 11.04
N GLU A 78 -2.08 -1.13 10.09
CA GLU A 78 -2.71 -0.43 8.96
C GLU A 78 -3.97 0.31 9.44
N THR A 79 -4.28 1.46 8.82
CA THR A 79 -5.53 2.16 9.09
C THR A 79 -6.72 1.41 8.52
N GLY A 80 -7.88 1.54 9.15
CA GLY A 80 -9.10 0.93 8.66
C GLY A 80 -9.95 0.27 9.73
N LYS A 81 -10.93 -0.51 9.28
CA LYS A 81 -11.82 -1.29 10.14
C LYS A 81 -11.37 -2.75 10.15
N TYR A 82 -11.13 -3.27 11.35
CA TYR A 82 -10.85 -4.68 11.58
C TYR A 82 -12.08 -5.37 12.16
N GLU A 83 -12.34 -6.59 11.70
CA GLU A 83 -13.32 -7.49 12.32
C GLU A 83 -12.61 -8.39 13.34
N ILE A 84 -13.26 -8.65 14.45
CA ILE A 84 -12.71 -9.56 15.47
C ILE A 84 -12.88 -11.01 15.01
N ALA A 85 -11.78 -11.75 15.06
CA ALA A 85 -11.74 -13.17 14.74
C ALA A 85 -10.74 -13.89 15.67
N PRO A 86 -10.88 -15.21 15.89
CA PRO A 86 -9.93 -15.98 16.68
C PRO A 86 -8.49 -15.93 16.12
N GLU A 87 -8.38 -15.88 14.81
CA GLU A 87 -7.10 -15.80 14.10
C GLU A 87 -7.06 -14.53 13.24
N PRO A 88 -6.02 -13.70 13.35
CA PRO A 88 -5.84 -12.54 12.49
C PRO A 88 -5.49 -12.97 11.07
N ASP A 89 -5.87 -12.16 10.09
CA ASP A 89 -5.51 -12.37 8.68
C ASP A 89 -5.13 -11.06 7.97
N ALA A 90 -4.64 -11.19 6.72
CA ALA A 90 -4.28 -10.05 5.86
C ALA A 90 -5.50 -9.26 5.35
N LYS A 91 -6.73 -9.69 5.67
CA LYS A 91 -7.98 -9.05 5.25
C LYS A 91 -8.64 -8.25 6.38
N HIS A 92 -7.82 -7.66 7.24
CA HIS A 92 -8.27 -6.87 8.39
C HIS A 92 -9.12 -7.65 9.40
N LYS A 93 -8.72 -8.88 9.70
CA LYS A 93 -9.17 -9.57 10.90
C LYS A 93 -8.13 -9.44 12.00
N ALA A 94 -8.59 -9.25 13.22
CA ALA A 94 -7.73 -9.11 14.40
C ALA A 94 -8.23 -9.98 15.55
N ALA A 95 -7.29 -10.55 16.29
CA ALA A 95 -7.60 -11.24 17.54
C ALA A 95 -7.43 -10.27 18.73
N VAL A 96 -8.32 -10.38 19.70
CA VAL A 96 -8.32 -9.54 20.91
C VAL A 96 -8.41 -10.41 22.16
N GLU A 97 -7.51 -10.14 23.10
CA GLU A 97 -7.58 -10.63 24.48
C GLU A 97 -7.93 -9.44 25.39
N LEU A 98 -8.96 -9.58 26.22
CA LEU A 98 -9.44 -8.55 27.13
C LEU A 98 -9.34 -9.00 28.57
N SER A 99 -8.86 -8.10 29.46
CA SER A 99 -8.92 -8.27 30.90
C SER A 99 -9.52 -7.02 31.54
N VAL A 100 -10.46 -7.22 32.45
CA VAL A 100 -11.09 -6.16 33.25
C VAL A 100 -10.67 -6.39 34.71
N GLY A 101 -9.78 -5.55 35.21
CA GLY A 101 -9.02 -5.86 36.42
C GLY A 101 -8.22 -7.16 36.24
N ASP A 102 -8.34 -8.09 37.18
CA ASP A 102 -7.68 -9.40 37.12
C ASP A 102 -8.47 -10.47 36.35
N GLU A 103 -9.65 -10.15 35.86
CA GLU A 103 -10.54 -11.09 35.20
C GLU A 103 -10.36 -11.07 33.67
N LYS A 104 -10.10 -12.24 33.07
CA LYS A 104 -10.15 -12.41 31.61
C LYS A 104 -11.59 -12.47 31.14
N VAL A 105 -11.90 -11.66 30.12
CA VAL A 105 -13.22 -11.59 29.50
C VAL A 105 -13.15 -12.17 28.09
N ASN A 106 -14.05 -13.11 27.81
CA ASN A 106 -14.08 -13.73 26.49
C ASN A 106 -14.72 -12.80 25.45
N VAL A 107 -13.93 -12.42 24.41
CA VAL A 107 -14.38 -11.62 23.30
C VAL A 107 -14.92 -12.53 22.22
N THR A 108 -16.19 -12.36 21.86
CA THR A 108 -16.93 -13.23 20.91
C THR A 108 -17.05 -12.61 19.52
N GLY A 109 -16.81 -11.32 19.39
CA GLY A 109 -16.91 -10.61 18.11
C GLY A 109 -16.70 -9.09 18.26
N GLY A 110 -17.09 -8.36 17.24
CA GLY A 110 -17.03 -6.90 17.24
C GLY A 110 -16.12 -6.32 16.17
N THR A 111 -15.75 -5.05 16.35
CA THR A 111 -14.92 -4.34 15.38
C THR A 111 -13.93 -3.40 16.04
N ILE A 112 -12.82 -3.15 15.36
CA ILE A 112 -11.82 -2.13 15.73
C ILE A 112 -11.70 -1.16 14.57
N LYS A 113 -11.79 0.14 14.85
CA LYS A 113 -11.50 1.19 13.88
C LYS A 113 -10.15 1.82 14.20
N VAL A 114 -9.23 1.77 13.26
CA VAL A 114 -7.89 2.37 13.36
C VAL A 114 -7.82 3.57 12.44
N SER A 115 -7.50 4.73 12.99
CA SER A 115 -7.15 5.95 12.26
C SER A 115 -5.74 6.37 12.63
N LYS A 116 -5.03 7.03 11.71
CA LYS A 116 -3.64 7.46 11.93
C LYS A 116 -3.41 8.82 11.31
N TRP A 117 -2.76 9.70 12.04
CA TRP A 117 -2.19 10.94 11.54
C TRP A 117 -0.75 11.08 12.00
N ASN A 118 0.19 11.09 11.07
CA ASN A 118 1.62 10.94 11.36
C ASN A 118 1.87 9.66 12.20
N TYR A 119 2.39 9.80 13.42
CA TYR A 119 2.61 8.69 14.36
C TYR A 119 1.55 8.62 15.46
N GLU A 120 0.48 9.40 15.34
CA GLU A 120 -0.63 9.42 16.30
C GLU A 120 -1.76 8.53 15.81
N TYR A 121 -2.17 7.61 16.65
CA TYR A 121 -3.23 6.65 16.38
C TYR A 121 -4.44 6.95 17.23
N ASP A 122 -5.61 6.93 16.59
CA ASP A 122 -6.90 6.87 17.25
C ASP A 122 -7.48 5.48 16.97
N ILE A 123 -7.67 4.69 18.02
CA ILE A 123 -8.17 3.32 17.92
C ILE A 123 -9.43 3.21 18.74
N VAL A 124 -10.52 2.84 18.09
CA VAL A 124 -11.83 2.64 18.71
C VAL A 124 -12.16 1.17 18.70
N PHE A 125 -12.38 0.60 19.86
CA PHE A 125 -12.78 -0.79 20.05
C PHE A 125 -14.27 -0.86 20.34
N ASN A 126 -15.01 -1.66 19.56
CA ASN A 126 -16.39 -2.02 19.79
C ASN A 126 -16.44 -3.55 19.83
N LEU A 127 -16.36 -4.12 21.02
CA LEU A 127 -16.22 -5.55 21.22
C LEU A 127 -17.54 -6.15 21.72
N GLU A 128 -17.87 -7.32 21.22
CA GLU A 128 -18.90 -8.19 21.75
C GLU A 128 -18.25 -9.20 22.69
N THR A 129 -18.75 -9.31 23.89
CA THR A 129 -18.20 -10.22 24.91
C THR A 129 -19.32 -11.10 25.50
N GLU A 130 -18.94 -12.15 26.18
CA GLU A 130 -19.88 -12.99 26.93
C GLU A 130 -20.67 -12.24 28.02
N LYS A 131 -20.13 -11.08 28.47
CA LYS A 131 -20.76 -10.21 29.49
C LYS A 131 -21.46 -8.97 28.87
N GLY A 132 -21.56 -8.89 27.54
CA GLY A 132 -22.22 -7.80 26.83
C GLY A 132 -21.27 -6.98 25.96
N GLN A 133 -21.71 -5.78 25.58
CA GLN A 133 -20.95 -4.86 24.74
C GLN A 133 -19.85 -4.14 25.54
N PHE A 134 -18.67 -4.11 24.97
CA PHE A 134 -17.53 -3.39 25.53
C PHE A 134 -17.02 -2.36 24.52
N THR A 135 -16.91 -1.10 24.92
CA THR A 135 -16.32 -0.03 24.11
C THR A 135 -15.11 0.57 24.76
N ALA A 136 -14.05 0.81 23.98
CA ALA A 136 -12.86 1.49 24.46
C ALA A 136 -12.25 2.38 23.37
N ILE A 137 -11.51 3.39 23.82
CA ILE A 137 -10.83 4.33 22.93
C ILE A 137 -9.37 4.44 23.36
N ALA A 138 -8.46 4.37 22.40
CA ALA A 138 -7.08 4.78 22.54
C ALA A 138 -6.85 5.98 21.63
N ASP A 139 -7.08 7.20 22.18
CA ASP A 139 -7.07 8.43 21.42
C ASP A 139 -5.70 9.12 21.47
N ASN A 140 -5.25 9.71 20.35
CA ASN A 140 -3.98 10.44 20.21
C ASN A 140 -2.75 9.71 20.75
N LYS A 141 -2.69 8.39 20.58
CA LYS A 141 -1.52 7.63 21.04
C LYS A 141 -0.38 7.75 20.06
N LYS A 142 0.72 8.36 20.50
CA LYS A 142 1.98 8.33 19.80
C LYS A 142 2.56 6.94 19.90
N ILE A 143 2.27 6.11 18.92
CA ILE A 143 2.80 4.77 18.84
C ILE A 143 3.91 4.80 17.80
N TYR A 144 5.14 4.83 18.28
CA TYR A 144 6.30 4.66 17.43
C TYR A 144 6.46 3.18 17.15
N PHE A 145 6.00 2.75 16.01
CA PHE A 145 6.31 1.42 15.48
C PHE A 145 7.76 1.31 14.98
N GLU A 146 8.57 2.32 15.18
CA GLU A 146 10.02 2.29 15.05
C GLU A 146 10.62 1.36 16.10
N THR A 147 10.09 0.15 16.13
CA THR A 147 10.81 -0.95 16.73
C THR A 147 12.12 -1.10 15.98
N GLN A 148 13.12 -1.64 16.63
CA GLN A 148 14.42 -1.94 16.04
C GLN A 148 14.33 -2.65 14.67
N LYS A 149 13.22 -3.35 14.40
CA LYS A 149 12.96 -4.05 13.12
C LYS A 149 12.64 -3.10 11.97
N TYR A 150 11.82 -2.06 12.20
CA TYR A 150 11.57 -1.08 11.15
C TYR A 150 12.82 -0.26 10.85
N SER A 151 13.53 0.19 11.89
CA SER A 151 14.79 0.90 11.71
C SER A 151 15.88 0.01 11.09
N SER A 152 15.79 -1.31 11.22
CA SER A 152 16.71 -2.23 10.53
C SER A 152 16.37 -2.43 9.06
N LEU A 153 15.07 -2.42 8.69
CA LEU A 153 14.62 -2.47 7.29
C LEU A 153 14.93 -1.17 6.56
N SER A 154 14.62 -0.03 7.19
CA SER A 154 14.83 1.28 6.58
C SER A 154 16.28 1.75 6.70
N LYS A 155 17.09 1.16 7.61
CA LYS A 155 18.48 1.53 7.80
C LYS A 155 19.27 1.35 6.51
N GLY A 156 19.75 2.47 5.99
CA GLY A 156 20.45 2.51 4.72
C GLY A 156 19.56 2.39 3.49
N ALA A 157 18.22 2.37 3.61
CA ALA A 157 17.34 2.32 2.44
C ALA A 157 17.62 3.47 1.47
N ASN A 158 17.96 4.65 1.99
CA ASN A 158 18.37 5.79 1.17
C ASN A 158 19.83 5.69 0.64
N GLU A 159 20.59 4.72 1.08
CA GLU A 159 22.00 4.51 0.69
C GLU A 159 22.16 3.34 -0.29
N ILE A 160 21.15 2.46 -0.37
CA ILE A 160 21.20 1.23 -1.18
C ILE A 160 20.66 1.41 -2.60
N TYR A 161 20.31 2.61 -3.01
CA TYR A 161 19.94 2.90 -4.38
C TYR A 161 20.67 4.15 -4.92
N GLN A 162 20.85 4.23 -6.23
CA GLN A 162 21.50 5.36 -6.89
C GLN A 162 20.44 6.40 -7.25
N LYS A 163 20.64 7.63 -6.75
CA LYS A 163 19.68 8.75 -6.86
C LYS A 163 20.01 9.67 -8.01
N ASP A 164 18.98 10.25 -8.61
CA ASP A 164 19.07 11.40 -9.50
C ASP A 164 20.08 11.25 -10.65
N LEU A 165 20.21 10.01 -11.14
CA LEU A 165 20.92 9.75 -12.37
C LEU A 165 20.18 10.41 -13.54
N THR A 166 20.85 10.65 -14.64
CA THR A 166 20.24 11.33 -15.79
C THR A 166 20.47 10.56 -17.08
N VAL A 167 19.47 10.61 -17.94
CA VAL A 167 19.56 10.20 -19.34
C VAL A 167 19.25 11.38 -20.23
N ARG A 168 20.10 11.64 -21.25
CA ARG A 168 19.81 12.64 -22.27
C ARG A 168 18.70 12.14 -23.19
N SER A 169 17.66 12.92 -23.35
CA SER A 169 16.59 12.65 -24.31
C SER A 169 16.63 13.66 -25.46
N GLU A 170 16.66 13.17 -26.66
CA GLU A 170 16.51 13.98 -27.87
C GLU A 170 15.02 14.30 -28.12
N LEU A 171 14.11 13.35 -27.86
CA LEU A 171 12.67 13.53 -28.01
C LEU A 171 12.09 14.62 -27.08
N MET A 172 12.63 14.70 -25.84
CA MET A 172 12.24 15.71 -24.86
C MET A 172 13.15 16.94 -24.87
N ASN A 173 14.27 16.88 -25.59
CA ASN A 173 15.32 17.89 -25.65
C ASN A 173 15.82 18.32 -24.25
N THR A 174 15.91 17.39 -23.31
CA THR A 174 16.38 17.65 -21.94
C THR A 174 17.04 16.40 -21.34
N ASN A 175 17.69 16.58 -20.19
CA ASN A 175 18.09 15.46 -19.35
C ASN A 175 16.91 15.07 -18.45
N VAL A 176 16.54 13.77 -18.46
CA VAL A 176 15.50 13.22 -17.60
C VAL A 176 16.15 12.49 -16.46
N LYS A 177 15.67 12.72 -15.24
CA LYS A 177 16.17 12.05 -14.06
C LYS A 177 15.56 10.65 -13.93
N TYR A 178 16.33 9.78 -13.28
CA TYR A 178 15.84 8.48 -12.79
C TYR A 178 16.63 8.07 -11.56
N SER A 179 16.07 7.16 -10.78
CA SER A 179 16.75 6.47 -9.69
C SER A 179 16.68 4.97 -9.90
N ILE A 180 17.67 4.24 -9.39
CA ILE A 180 17.77 2.80 -9.61
C ILE A 180 18.24 2.08 -8.35
N TYR A 181 17.55 1.00 -7.99
CA TYR A 181 18.03 -0.01 -7.06
C TYR A 181 18.68 -1.16 -7.81
N LEU A 182 19.89 -1.48 -7.43
CA LEU A 182 20.63 -2.67 -7.88
C LEU A 182 20.77 -3.63 -6.69
N PRO A 183 20.52 -4.94 -6.87
CA PRO A 183 20.67 -5.90 -5.78
C PRO A 183 22.12 -5.98 -5.29
N GLU A 184 22.34 -6.44 -4.05
CA GLU A 184 23.67 -6.50 -3.46
C GLU A 184 24.64 -7.41 -4.25
N SER A 185 24.12 -8.43 -4.90
CA SER A 185 24.92 -9.33 -5.75
C SER A 185 25.22 -8.77 -7.14
N TYR A 186 24.82 -7.52 -7.44
CA TYR A 186 25.00 -6.93 -8.76
C TYR A 186 26.47 -6.67 -9.08
N ASP A 187 26.99 -7.37 -10.06
CA ASP A 187 28.37 -7.25 -10.55
C ASP A 187 28.48 -6.83 -12.03
N GLY A 188 27.32 -6.57 -12.66
CA GLY A 188 27.23 -6.21 -14.08
C GLY A 188 27.30 -7.41 -15.05
N THR A 189 27.45 -8.65 -14.58
CA THR A 189 27.55 -9.85 -15.42
C THR A 189 26.27 -10.70 -15.40
N LYS A 190 25.73 -10.98 -14.23
CA LYS A 190 24.45 -11.67 -14.05
C LYS A 190 23.32 -10.73 -14.46
N LYS A 191 22.38 -11.22 -15.27
CA LYS A 191 21.21 -10.47 -15.69
C LYS A 191 20.03 -10.68 -14.73
N TYR A 192 19.32 -9.58 -14.42
CA TYR A 192 18.21 -9.53 -13.49
C TYR A 192 16.90 -9.14 -14.19
N PRO A 193 15.74 -9.59 -13.71
CA PRO A 193 14.47 -9.01 -14.10
C PRO A 193 14.36 -7.56 -13.63
N VAL A 194 13.50 -6.77 -14.26
CA VAL A 194 13.36 -5.34 -13.98
C VAL A 194 11.91 -4.96 -13.70
N LEU A 195 11.74 -4.14 -12.68
CA LEU A 195 10.49 -3.48 -12.34
C LEU A 195 10.64 -1.97 -12.54
N TYR A 196 9.84 -1.39 -13.43
CA TYR A 196 9.72 0.05 -13.62
C TYR A 196 8.62 0.59 -12.70
N MET A 197 8.95 1.62 -11.88
CA MET A 197 8.02 2.19 -10.89
C MET A 197 7.75 3.68 -11.18
N LEU A 198 6.49 4.00 -11.45
CA LEU A 198 6.03 5.33 -11.85
C LEU A 198 5.45 6.09 -10.65
N HIS A 199 5.92 7.32 -10.43
CA HIS A 199 5.45 8.19 -9.35
C HIS A 199 4.11 8.86 -9.64
N GLY A 200 3.46 9.43 -8.62
CA GLY A 200 2.23 10.20 -8.73
C GLY A 200 2.44 11.65 -9.17
N TYR A 201 1.34 12.38 -9.38
CA TYR A 201 1.37 13.81 -9.70
C TYR A 201 2.04 14.60 -8.57
N GLY A 202 2.97 15.47 -8.93
CA GLY A 202 3.78 16.23 -7.96
C GLY A 202 4.93 15.44 -7.31
N GLY A 203 5.08 14.16 -7.64
CA GLY A 203 6.17 13.30 -7.18
C GLY A 203 7.43 13.38 -8.05
N ASN A 204 8.35 12.46 -7.85
CA ASN A 204 9.62 12.39 -8.57
C ASN A 204 10.22 10.96 -8.56
N ASN A 205 11.35 10.81 -9.23
CA ASN A 205 12.10 9.54 -9.37
C ASN A 205 12.56 8.87 -8.06
N ASN A 206 12.49 9.54 -6.93
CA ASN A 206 12.91 8.97 -5.65
C ASN A 206 11.75 8.36 -4.85
N ASP A 207 10.51 8.73 -5.15
CA ASP A 207 9.34 8.45 -4.33
C ASP A 207 9.17 6.97 -3.94
N TRP A 208 9.32 6.06 -4.87
CA TRP A 208 9.21 4.63 -4.59
C TRP A 208 10.43 4.04 -3.89
N LEU A 209 11.61 4.66 -4.08
CA LEU A 209 12.87 4.09 -3.60
C LEU A 209 13.30 4.65 -2.25
N GLN A 210 12.96 5.91 -1.95
CA GLN A 210 13.35 6.54 -0.68
C GLN A 210 12.54 6.01 0.50
N ASP A 211 13.16 6.04 1.66
CA ASP A 211 12.48 5.89 2.93
C ASP A 211 12.05 7.27 3.44
N ASN A 212 10.75 7.50 3.47
CA ASN A 212 10.14 8.70 4.03
C ASN A 212 8.80 8.37 4.68
N THR A 213 8.82 7.41 5.56
CA THR A 213 7.63 6.84 6.20
C THR A 213 6.93 7.79 7.15
N GLY A 214 7.59 8.89 7.53
CA GLY A 214 7.04 9.94 8.40
C GLY A 214 6.12 10.93 7.71
N SER A 215 6.00 10.90 6.38
CA SER A 215 5.20 11.86 5.63
C SER A 215 4.08 11.18 4.86
N ILE A 216 2.88 11.77 4.92
CA ILE A 216 1.74 11.34 4.10
C ILE A 216 1.78 11.93 2.68
N TRP A 217 2.60 12.97 2.44
CA TRP A 217 2.63 13.74 1.20
C TRP A 217 3.91 13.58 0.38
N SER A 218 5.02 13.25 1.01
CA SER A 218 6.30 13.12 0.32
C SER A 218 6.75 11.67 0.34
N GLY A 219 7.05 11.12 -0.79
CA GLY A 219 7.45 9.77 -1.12
C GLY A 219 7.98 8.86 -0.01
N GLY A 220 7.89 7.60 -0.15
CA GLY A 220 8.29 6.69 0.90
C GLY A 220 7.94 5.24 0.59
N GLY A 221 8.20 4.80 -0.66
CA GLY A 221 7.95 3.42 -1.07
C GLY A 221 8.85 2.42 -0.36
N THR A 222 10.06 2.83 0.05
CA THR A 222 11.05 1.99 0.74
C THR A 222 11.33 0.66 0.00
N MET A 223 11.06 0.61 -1.31
CA MET A 223 11.14 -0.61 -2.11
C MET A 223 12.50 -1.30 -2.09
N PRO A 224 13.65 -0.58 -2.06
CA PRO A 224 14.97 -1.21 -1.94
C PRO A 224 15.11 -2.11 -0.72
N ALA A 225 14.59 -1.68 0.43
CA ALA A 225 14.64 -2.47 1.66
C ALA A 225 13.79 -3.74 1.57
N TYR A 226 12.58 -3.64 1.00
CA TYR A 226 11.71 -4.80 0.78
C TYR A 226 12.26 -5.76 -0.29
N ALA A 227 12.90 -5.23 -1.33
CA ALA A 227 13.55 -6.05 -2.35
C ALA A 227 14.73 -6.85 -1.77
N ARG A 228 15.56 -6.22 -0.93
CA ARG A 228 16.65 -6.88 -0.20
C ARG A 228 16.11 -7.96 0.73
N GLU A 229 15.11 -7.64 1.53
CA GLU A 229 14.47 -8.59 2.44
C GLU A 229 13.88 -9.81 1.69
N TYR A 230 13.25 -9.59 0.54
CA TYR A 230 12.76 -10.66 -0.31
C TYR A 230 13.91 -11.54 -0.83
N ALA A 231 15.00 -10.91 -1.27
CA ALA A 231 16.20 -11.62 -1.74
C ALA A 231 16.86 -12.47 -0.65
N GLU A 232 16.99 -11.94 0.57
CA GLU A 232 17.53 -12.68 1.72
C GLU A 232 16.72 -13.94 2.03
N LYS A 233 15.41 -13.90 1.86
CA LYS A 233 14.50 -15.02 2.15
C LYS A 233 14.42 -16.05 1.02
N THR A 234 14.49 -15.60 -0.23
CA THR A 234 14.16 -16.44 -1.39
C THR A 234 15.34 -16.72 -2.30
N GLY A 235 16.43 -15.96 -2.17
CA GLY A 235 17.56 -15.96 -3.10
C GLY A 235 17.23 -15.32 -4.46
N LYS A 236 16.03 -14.74 -4.64
CA LYS A 236 15.61 -14.11 -5.90
C LYS A 236 15.75 -12.60 -5.83
N GLU A 237 16.30 -12.00 -6.87
CA GLU A 237 16.67 -10.59 -6.93
C GLU A 237 16.12 -9.93 -8.19
N LEU A 238 15.88 -8.61 -8.11
CA LEU A 238 15.43 -7.78 -9.22
C LEU A 238 16.12 -6.42 -9.20
N ILE A 239 16.09 -5.74 -10.34
CA ILE A 239 16.41 -4.31 -10.47
C ILE A 239 15.11 -3.51 -10.42
N ILE A 240 15.10 -2.37 -9.71
CA ILE A 240 13.98 -1.45 -9.69
C ILE A 240 14.43 -0.12 -10.28
N VAL A 241 13.70 0.38 -11.28
CA VAL A 241 14.00 1.63 -11.97
C VAL A 241 12.82 2.59 -11.83
N ALA A 242 13.06 3.79 -11.35
CA ALA A 242 12.05 4.82 -11.18
C ALA A 242 12.43 6.08 -11.99
N PRO A 243 11.78 6.33 -13.15
CA PRO A 243 12.01 7.56 -13.92
C PRO A 243 11.23 8.74 -13.33
N ASP A 244 11.72 9.96 -13.57
CA ASP A 244 10.97 11.19 -13.34
C ASP A 244 9.99 11.43 -14.50
N GLY A 245 8.70 11.27 -14.24
CA GLY A 245 7.63 11.47 -15.20
C GLY A 245 7.13 12.91 -15.27
N GLY A 246 7.64 13.82 -14.43
CA GLY A 246 7.04 15.14 -14.28
C GLY A 246 5.54 15.07 -13.95
N ASN A 247 4.75 15.99 -14.50
CA ASN A 247 3.30 16.06 -14.29
C ASN A 247 2.51 15.91 -15.61
N ASN A 248 2.92 14.98 -16.47
CA ASN A 248 2.41 14.83 -17.83
C ASN A 248 1.54 13.58 -18.07
N PHE A 249 1.12 12.91 -16.99
CA PHE A 249 0.33 11.66 -17.07
C PHE A 249 0.99 10.59 -17.96
N TYR A 250 2.32 10.63 -18.07
CA TYR A 250 3.08 9.67 -18.88
C TYR A 250 2.66 9.64 -20.36
N CYS A 251 2.03 10.71 -20.85
CA CYS A 251 1.53 10.84 -22.22
C CYS A 251 2.41 11.75 -23.07
N ASP A 252 2.36 11.56 -24.38
CA ASP A 252 2.94 12.51 -25.32
C ASP A 252 2.05 13.75 -25.46
N GLY A 253 2.66 14.93 -25.40
CA GLY A 253 1.98 16.18 -25.65
C GLY A 253 0.91 16.58 -24.65
N PHE A 254 0.86 15.94 -23.47
CA PHE A 254 -0.11 16.26 -22.43
C PHE A 254 -0.04 17.76 -22.08
N ASN A 255 -1.17 18.46 -22.18
CA ASN A 255 -1.26 19.92 -22.01
C ASN A 255 -0.21 20.72 -22.81
N GLY A 256 0.16 20.27 -24.01
CA GLY A 256 1.21 20.88 -24.83
C GLY A 256 2.63 20.57 -24.36
N GLY A 257 2.78 19.61 -23.46
CA GLY A 257 4.06 19.18 -22.90
C GLY A 257 4.90 18.29 -23.85
N PRO A 258 5.96 17.69 -23.33
CA PRO A 258 6.91 16.90 -24.11
C PRO A 258 6.36 15.54 -24.53
N LYS A 259 7.10 14.85 -25.38
CA LYS A 259 6.78 13.49 -25.86
C LYS A 259 7.29 12.42 -24.86
N TYR A 260 6.70 12.36 -23.70
CA TYR A 260 7.20 11.51 -22.61
C TYR A 260 7.01 10.01 -22.87
N MET A 261 5.86 9.58 -23.39
CA MET A 261 5.60 8.18 -23.74
C MET A 261 6.58 7.71 -24.81
N SER A 262 6.76 8.51 -25.87
CA SER A 262 7.75 8.22 -26.92
C SER A 262 9.17 8.13 -26.35
N PHE A 263 9.57 9.05 -25.47
CA PHE A 263 10.86 8.98 -24.76
C PHE A 263 10.99 7.68 -23.96
N PHE A 264 9.98 7.31 -23.19
CA PHE A 264 10.03 6.14 -22.31
C PHE A 264 10.32 4.85 -23.11
N PHE A 265 9.64 4.64 -24.22
CA PHE A 265 9.79 3.41 -25.03
C PHE A 265 10.96 3.45 -26.00
N GLN A 266 11.25 4.61 -26.61
CA GLN A 266 12.24 4.69 -27.68
C GLN A 266 13.64 5.05 -27.20
N GLU A 267 13.76 5.70 -26.04
CA GLU A 267 15.05 6.14 -25.49
C GLU A 267 15.33 5.57 -24.10
N PHE A 268 14.38 5.66 -23.14
CA PHE A 268 14.64 5.34 -21.75
C PHE A 268 14.82 3.84 -21.52
N ILE A 269 13.85 3.00 -21.89
CA ILE A 269 13.98 1.53 -21.73
C ILE A 269 15.24 1.00 -22.45
N PRO A 270 15.48 1.34 -23.73
CA PRO A 270 16.72 0.91 -24.41
C PRO A 270 17.99 1.35 -23.71
N TYR A 271 18.04 2.59 -23.20
CA TYR A 271 19.19 3.09 -22.44
C TYR A 271 19.41 2.28 -21.17
N ILE A 272 18.38 2.08 -20.37
CA ILE A 272 18.45 1.33 -19.11
C ILE A 272 18.89 -0.12 -19.36
N GLU A 273 18.30 -0.80 -20.34
CA GLU A 273 18.59 -2.21 -20.64
C GLU A 273 19.94 -2.43 -21.32
N SER A 274 20.53 -1.39 -21.92
CA SER A 274 21.88 -1.43 -22.45
C SER A 274 22.95 -1.05 -21.42
N THR A 275 22.57 -0.26 -20.41
CA THR A 275 23.48 0.24 -19.37
C THR A 275 23.64 -0.75 -18.23
N TYR A 276 22.57 -1.44 -17.88
CA TYR A 276 22.54 -2.36 -16.75
C TYR A 276 22.33 -3.81 -17.20
N ALA A 277 22.79 -4.76 -16.39
CA ALA A 277 22.65 -6.18 -16.66
C ALA A 277 21.19 -6.65 -16.44
N ILE A 278 20.30 -6.32 -17.37
CA ILE A 278 18.88 -6.62 -17.33
C ILE A 278 18.52 -7.74 -18.31
N LYS A 279 17.59 -8.61 -17.93
CA LYS A 279 16.91 -9.53 -18.84
C LYS A 279 15.90 -8.75 -19.68
N ALA A 280 16.31 -8.30 -20.87
CA ALA A 280 15.55 -7.41 -21.77
C ALA A 280 14.45 -8.16 -22.53
N GLU A 281 13.58 -8.86 -21.82
CA GLU A 281 12.50 -9.67 -22.39
C GLU A 281 11.18 -9.46 -21.61
N LYS A 282 10.04 -9.62 -22.29
CA LYS A 282 8.71 -9.40 -21.71
C LYS A 282 8.54 -10.12 -20.37
N LYS A 283 8.85 -11.41 -20.29
CA LYS A 283 8.65 -12.26 -19.11
C LYS A 283 9.49 -11.88 -17.88
N SER A 284 10.44 -10.97 -18.06
CA SER A 284 11.32 -10.46 -17.01
C SER A 284 11.16 -8.94 -16.82
N ARG A 285 10.14 -8.34 -17.43
CA ARG A 285 9.86 -6.90 -17.31
C ARG A 285 8.46 -6.67 -16.77
N ALA A 286 8.35 -5.92 -15.67
CA ALA A 286 7.08 -5.48 -15.09
C ALA A 286 7.06 -3.96 -14.92
N ILE A 287 5.87 -3.40 -14.77
CA ILE A 287 5.65 -1.99 -14.52
C ILE A 287 4.60 -1.79 -13.43
N GLY A 288 4.78 -0.77 -12.62
CA GLY A 288 3.79 -0.40 -11.61
C GLY A 288 3.86 1.08 -11.27
N GLY A 289 2.94 1.54 -10.43
CA GLY A 289 2.92 2.94 -10.04
C GLY A 289 1.71 3.31 -9.20
N LEU A 290 1.69 4.55 -8.70
CA LEU A 290 0.59 5.08 -7.90
C LEU A 290 -0.07 6.28 -8.58
N SER A 291 -1.37 6.47 -8.36
CA SER A 291 -2.10 7.65 -8.81
C SER A 291 -1.90 7.92 -10.32
N MET A 292 -1.28 9.04 -10.69
CA MET A 292 -0.84 9.34 -12.06
C MET A 292 0.06 8.21 -12.61
N GLY A 293 0.97 7.65 -11.81
CA GLY A 293 1.82 6.53 -12.20
C GLY A 293 1.08 5.20 -12.26
N GLY A 294 0.04 5.01 -11.45
CA GLY A 294 -0.90 3.90 -11.57
C GLY A 294 -1.62 3.92 -12.91
N TYR A 295 -2.15 5.10 -13.30
CA TYR A 295 -2.69 5.31 -14.64
C TYR A 295 -1.62 5.02 -15.71
N GLY A 296 -0.42 5.60 -15.59
CA GLY A 296 0.67 5.43 -16.56
C GLY A 296 1.06 3.97 -16.75
N SER A 297 1.08 3.17 -15.67
CA SER A 297 1.39 1.73 -15.77
C SER A 297 0.30 0.95 -16.50
N LEU A 298 -0.99 1.23 -16.23
CA LEU A 298 -2.11 0.66 -17.00
C LEU A 298 -2.09 1.09 -18.45
N TYR A 299 -1.84 2.39 -18.71
CA TYR A 299 -1.73 2.94 -20.05
C TYR A 299 -0.64 2.24 -20.85
N TYR A 300 0.56 2.11 -20.32
CA TYR A 300 1.70 1.49 -20.99
C TYR A 300 1.52 -0.02 -21.19
N GLY A 301 1.01 -0.72 -20.20
CA GLY A 301 0.74 -2.16 -20.33
C GLY A 301 -0.38 -2.49 -21.31
N SER A 302 -1.37 -1.58 -21.46
CA SER A 302 -2.45 -1.73 -22.44
C SER A 302 -2.03 -1.33 -23.86
N LEU A 303 -1.17 -0.30 -23.99
CA LEU A 303 -0.69 0.21 -25.28
C LEU A 303 0.36 -0.72 -25.91
N HIS A 304 1.26 -1.27 -25.09
CA HIS A 304 2.37 -2.13 -25.50
C HIS A 304 2.32 -3.48 -24.77
N PRO A 305 1.31 -4.32 -25.09
CA PRO A 305 1.11 -5.61 -24.42
C PRO A 305 2.29 -6.57 -24.57
N GLU A 306 3.12 -6.39 -25.59
CA GLU A 306 4.35 -7.16 -25.86
C GLU A 306 5.52 -6.78 -24.92
N MET A 307 5.42 -5.68 -24.19
CA MET A 307 6.56 -5.14 -23.41
C MET A 307 6.64 -5.70 -21.99
N PHE A 308 5.51 -5.90 -21.33
CA PHE A 308 5.47 -6.23 -19.91
C PHE A 308 4.72 -7.54 -19.65
N CYS A 309 5.23 -8.35 -18.70
CA CYS A 309 4.48 -9.52 -18.25
C CYS A 309 3.45 -9.19 -17.17
N TYR A 310 3.66 -8.09 -16.42
CA TYR A 310 2.78 -7.70 -15.32
C TYR A 310 2.69 -6.19 -15.12
N VAL A 311 1.49 -5.76 -14.72
CA VAL A 311 1.19 -4.38 -14.33
C VAL A 311 0.60 -4.36 -12.92
N TYR A 312 1.17 -3.55 -12.02
CA TYR A 312 0.64 -3.34 -10.68
C TYR A 312 0.30 -1.86 -10.47
N ALA A 313 -0.98 -1.52 -10.41
CA ALA A 313 -1.47 -0.16 -10.30
C ALA A 313 -2.07 0.11 -8.92
N CYS A 314 -1.50 1.07 -8.18
CA CYS A 314 -2.03 1.50 -6.90
C CYS A 314 -2.82 2.80 -7.08
N SER A 315 -4.07 2.85 -6.60
CA SER A 315 -4.91 4.07 -6.63
C SER A 315 -4.88 4.76 -8.00
N ALA A 316 -5.04 4.01 -9.09
CA ALA A 316 -4.82 4.54 -10.44
C ALA A 316 -5.76 5.70 -10.77
N ALA A 317 -5.19 6.81 -11.22
CA ALA A 317 -5.94 8.03 -11.57
C ALA A 317 -6.57 7.92 -12.96
N ILE A 318 -7.49 6.96 -13.16
CA ILE A 318 -8.26 6.78 -14.39
C ILE A 318 -9.47 7.72 -14.36
N ASN A 319 -9.74 8.41 -15.48
CA ASN A 319 -10.93 9.26 -15.63
C ASN A 319 -11.08 10.36 -14.55
N VAL A 320 -9.98 10.91 -14.07
CA VAL A 320 -9.97 11.98 -13.05
C VAL A 320 -10.11 13.39 -13.65
N GLY A 321 -10.76 13.52 -14.77
CA GLY A 321 -11.03 14.83 -15.41
C GLY A 321 -9.86 15.39 -16.22
N VAL A 322 -8.86 14.58 -16.55
CA VAL A 322 -7.77 14.96 -17.47
C VAL A 322 -7.96 14.32 -18.84
N SER A 323 -7.57 15.05 -19.89
CA SER A 323 -7.60 14.54 -21.27
C SER A 323 -6.36 13.67 -21.51
N ALA A 324 -6.50 12.37 -21.27
CA ALA A 324 -5.46 11.37 -21.47
C ALA A 324 -6.07 10.11 -22.12
N PRO A 325 -5.30 9.29 -22.85
CA PRO A 325 -5.79 8.07 -23.45
C PRO A 325 -6.44 7.13 -22.42
N ASP A 326 -7.56 6.52 -22.79
CA ASP A 326 -8.25 5.58 -21.88
C ASP A 326 -7.62 4.17 -22.00
N PRO A 327 -7.03 3.63 -20.93
CA PRO A 327 -6.46 2.29 -20.93
C PRO A 327 -7.50 1.20 -21.28
N ALA A 328 -8.77 1.37 -20.91
CA ALA A 328 -9.83 0.42 -21.24
C ALA A 328 -10.08 0.33 -22.75
N GLN A 329 -10.04 1.46 -23.46
CA GLN A 329 -10.14 1.48 -24.91
C GLN A 329 -8.95 0.78 -25.57
N LEU A 330 -7.75 0.95 -25.03
CA LEU A 330 -6.54 0.30 -25.54
C LEU A 330 -6.60 -1.22 -25.39
N ILE A 331 -7.14 -1.72 -24.28
CA ILE A 331 -7.42 -3.15 -24.10
C ILE A 331 -8.36 -3.64 -25.23
N GLY A 332 -9.46 -2.94 -25.49
CA GLY A 332 -10.39 -3.28 -26.58
C GLY A 332 -9.73 -3.30 -27.97
N GLN A 333 -8.82 -2.36 -28.22
CA GLN A 333 -8.05 -2.33 -29.47
C GLN A 333 -7.07 -3.50 -29.58
N ALA A 334 -6.36 -3.85 -28.49
CA ALA A 334 -5.45 -4.99 -28.45
C ALA A 334 -6.20 -6.30 -28.70
N VAL A 335 -7.36 -6.50 -28.07
CA VAL A 335 -8.20 -7.67 -28.27
C VAL A 335 -8.69 -7.73 -29.74
N SER A 336 -9.15 -6.61 -30.29
CA SER A 336 -9.61 -6.52 -31.68
C SER A 336 -8.47 -6.80 -32.68
N ALA A 337 -7.24 -6.50 -32.32
CA ALA A 337 -6.05 -6.81 -33.08
C ALA A 337 -5.55 -8.27 -32.93
N GLY A 338 -6.26 -9.11 -32.17
CA GLY A 338 -5.88 -10.50 -31.90
C GLY A 338 -4.73 -10.68 -30.90
N LYS A 339 -4.47 -9.67 -30.04
CA LYS A 339 -3.38 -9.63 -29.08
C LYS A 339 -3.81 -9.96 -27.64
N LEU A 340 -4.91 -10.66 -27.46
CA LEU A 340 -5.43 -11.02 -26.14
C LEU A 340 -4.37 -11.76 -25.31
N ASP A 341 -3.68 -12.73 -25.90
CA ASP A 341 -2.66 -13.55 -25.23
C ASP A 341 -1.35 -12.78 -25.01
N GLU A 342 -1.21 -11.60 -25.61
CA GLU A 342 -0.07 -10.73 -25.38
C GLU A 342 -0.28 -9.77 -24.20
N LEU A 343 -1.51 -9.63 -23.68
CA LEU A 343 -1.78 -8.73 -22.57
C LEU A 343 -1.05 -9.19 -21.29
N PRO A 344 -0.56 -8.24 -20.48
CA PRO A 344 0.05 -8.57 -19.19
C PRO A 344 -1.00 -9.06 -18.16
N GLY A 345 -0.54 -9.66 -17.07
CA GLY A 345 -1.35 -9.79 -15.88
C GLY A 345 -1.54 -8.43 -15.19
N PHE A 346 -2.66 -8.24 -14.51
CA PHE A 346 -3.00 -6.97 -13.86
C PHE A 346 -3.33 -7.17 -12.38
N THR A 347 -2.76 -6.31 -11.53
CA THR A 347 -3.29 -6.04 -10.19
C THR A 347 -3.63 -4.55 -10.10
N LEU A 348 -4.83 -4.26 -9.61
CA LEU A 348 -5.23 -2.92 -9.18
C LEU A 348 -5.49 -2.97 -7.68
N GLU A 349 -4.87 -2.08 -6.91
CA GLU A 349 -5.08 -1.97 -5.47
C GLU A 349 -5.46 -0.54 -5.10
N ILE A 350 -6.57 -0.36 -4.36
CA ILE A 350 -7.10 0.95 -4.01
C ILE A 350 -7.69 0.96 -2.62
N GLY A 351 -7.55 2.08 -1.91
CA GLY A 351 -8.13 2.29 -0.60
C GLY A 351 -9.64 2.54 -0.67
N THR A 352 -10.40 2.03 0.30
CA THR A 352 -11.86 2.26 0.37
C THR A 352 -12.20 3.72 0.72
N GLU A 353 -11.26 4.48 1.26
CA GLU A 353 -11.37 5.91 1.58
C GLU A 353 -10.65 6.80 0.55
N ASP A 354 -10.14 6.18 -0.52
CA ASP A 354 -9.46 6.87 -1.61
C ASP A 354 -10.46 7.68 -2.44
N THR A 355 -10.10 8.92 -2.76
CA THR A 355 -10.97 9.82 -3.56
C THR A 355 -11.14 9.35 -5.00
N THR A 356 -10.28 8.43 -5.46
CA THR A 356 -10.35 7.82 -6.80
C THR A 356 -11.00 6.44 -6.79
N VAL A 357 -11.54 5.97 -5.64
CA VAL A 357 -12.30 4.72 -5.57
C VAL A 357 -13.49 4.78 -6.54
N GLY A 358 -13.70 3.69 -7.29
CA GLY A 358 -14.70 3.65 -8.35
C GLY A 358 -14.25 4.20 -9.71
N SER A 359 -13.22 5.05 -9.77
CA SER A 359 -12.67 5.51 -11.07
C SER A 359 -11.99 4.38 -11.86
N ASN A 360 -11.60 3.31 -11.18
CA ASN A 360 -10.99 2.12 -11.76
C ASN A 360 -12.00 1.09 -12.29
N ASP A 361 -13.28 1.19 -11.90
CA ASP A 361 -14.32 0.23 -12.25
C ASP A 361 -14.52 0.03 -13.76
N PRO A 362 -14.49 1.08 -14.61
CA PRO A 362 -14.61 0.89 -16.06
C PRO A 362 -13.48 0.02 -16.64
N PHE A 363 -12.26 0.16 -16.14
CA PHE A 363 -11.14 -0.66 -16.57
C PHE A 363 -11.30 -2.11 -16.10
N ILE A 364 -11.67 -2.31 -14.85
CA ILE A 364 -11.96 -3.64 -14.27
C ILE A 364 -13.06 -4.34 -15.07
N ASN A 365 -14.17 -3.64 -15.36
CA ASN A 365 -15.27 -4.18 -16.15
C ASN A 365 -14.83 -4.58 -17.56
N THR A 366 -13.91 -3.83 -18.17
CA THR A 366 -13.33 -4.17 -19.47
C THR A 366 -12.50 -5.45 -19.41
N LEU A 367 -11.63 -5.59 -18.40
CA LEU A 367 -10.85 -6.82 -18.20
C LEU A 367 -11.78 -8.03 -18.01
N ALA A 368 -12.78 -7.90 -17.14
CA ALA A 368 -13.77 -8.94 -16.90
C ALA A 368 -14.55 -9.32 -18.15
N GLY A 369 -14.98 -8.31 -18.94
CA GLY A 369 -15.74 -8.49 -20.17
C GLY A 369 -14.98 -9.26 -21.25
N TYR A 370 -13.68 -9.16 -21.31
CA TYR A 370 -12.83 -9.93 -22.22
C TYR A 370 -12.24 -11.20 -21.61
N GLY A 371 -12.55 -11.52 -20.34
CA GLY A 371 -12.01 -12.68 -19.65
C GLY A 371 -10.51 -12.59 -19.36
N ILE A 372 -9.95 -11.37 -19.29
CA ILE A 372 -8.53 -11.13 -18.99
C ILE A 372 -8.32 -11.33 -17.48
N PRO A 373 -7.36 -12.16 -17.06
CA PRO A 373 -7.07 -12.37 -15.63
C PRO A 373 -6.59 -11.08 -14.96
N TYR A 374 -7.20 -10.74 -13.82
CA TYR A 374 -6.78 -9.60 -12.99
C TYR A 374 -7.02 -9.89 -11.51
N GLU A 375 -6.33 -9.11 -10.68
CA GLU A 375 -6.63 -9.00 -9.25
C GLU A 375 -7.11 -7.57 -8.97
N TYR A 376 -8.23 -7.44 -8.28
CA TYR A 376 -8.72 -6.16 -7.79
C TYR A 376 -8.80 -6.22 -6.27
N ILE A 377 -7.92 -5.47 -5.61
CA ILE A 377 -7.76 -5.47 -4.16
C ILE A 377 -8.29 -4.13 -3.63
N THR A 378 -9.32 -4.21 -2.79
CA THR A 378 -9.78 -3.06 -2.02
C THR A 378 -9.50 -3.33 -0.54
N ARG A 379 -8.94 -2.34 0.15
CA ARG A 379 -8.70 -2.38 1.58
C ARG A 379 -8.82 -0.99 2.19
N PRO A 380 -9.05 -0.87 3.50
CA PRO A 380 -9.06 0.41 4.17
C PRO A 380 -7.78 1.22 3.89
N GLY A 381 -7.94 2.51 3.65
CA GLY A 381 -6.87 3.45 3.36
C GLY A 381 -7.30 4.53 2.38
N ALA A 382 -6.54 5.62 2.35
CA ALA A 382 -6.80 6.81 1.55
C ALA A 382 -5.80 6.96 0.40
N HIS A 383 -5.90 8.06 -0.34
CA HIS A 383 -4.99 8.41 -1.43
C HIS A 383 -3.70 9.02 -0.88
N ASP A 384 -2.86 8.22 -0.20
CA ASP A 384 -1.69 8.68 0.54
C ASP A 384 -0.55 7.66 0.59
N TRP A 385 0.63 8.12 1.03
CA TRP A 385 1.80 7.28 1.15
C TRP A 385 1.68 6.16 2.20
N PRO A 386 1.01 6.30 3.33
CA PRO A 386 0.71 5.16 4.21
C PRO A 386 0.05 3.98 3.50
N PHE A 387 -0.88 4.26 2.56
CA PHE A 387 -1.48 3.22 1.74
C PHE A 387 -0.50 2.65 0.71
N TRP A 388 0.17 3.50 -0.07
CA TRP A 388 1.05 3.06 -1.17
C TRP A 388 2.31 2.37 -0.68
N ASN A 389 2.87 2.80 0.45
CA ASN A 389 4.02 2.14 1.03
C ASN A 389 3.69 0.69 1.43
N ALA A 390 2.49 0.43 1.98
CA ALA A 390 2.03 -0.93 2.26
C ALA A 390 1.82 -1.79 1.00
N CYS A 391 1.73 -1.19 -0.19
CA CYS A 391 1.73 -1.93 -1.45
C CYS A 391 3.13 -2.42 -1.85
N SER A 392 4.21 -1.76 -1.42
CA SER A 392 5.58 -2.05 -1.87
C SER A 392 6.01 -3.52 -1.71
N PRO A 393 5.86 -4.18 -0.53
CA PRO A 393 6.20 -5.59 -0.39
C PRO A 393 5.31 -6.48 -1.23
N LYS A 394 4.02 -6.15 -1.41
CA LYS A 394 3.08 -6.91 -2.25
C LYS A 394 3.46 -6.83 -3.72
N ILE A 395 3.83 -5.64 -4.20
CA ILE A 395 4.31 -5.43 -5.57
C ILE A 395 5.53 -6.32 -5.82
N ILE A 396 6.54 -6.26 -4.95
CA ILE A 396 7.76 -7.05 -5.09
C ILE A 396 7.43 -8.53 -5.09
N HIS A 397 6.67 -9.01 -4.10
CA HIS A 397 6.26 -10.41 -4.06
C HIS A 397 5.56 -10.82 -5.35
N LYS A 398 4.56 -10.04 -5.79
CA LYS A 398 3.78 -10.37 -6.99
C LYS A 398 4.62 -10.46 -8.24
N VAL A 399 5.42 -9.45 -8.54
CA VAL A 399 6.25 -9.45 -9.75
C VAL A 399 7.30 -10.57 -9.72
N MET A 400 7.86 -10.87 -8.54
CA MET A 400 8.82 -11.95 -8.37
C MET A 400 8.22 -13.36 -8.51
N THR A 401 6.91 -13.52 -8.36
CA THR A 401 6.22 -14.79 -8.63
C THR A 401 5.86 -14.98 -10.11
N VAL A 402 5.86 -13.91 -10.90
CA VAL A 402 5.52 -13.97 -12.33
C VAL A 402 6.74 -13.85 -13.24
N PHE A 403 7.88 -13.36 -12.74
CA PHE A 403 9.13 -13.34 -13.50
C PHE A 403 9.69 -14.75 -13.73
N GLU A 404 10.20 -14.99 -14.94
CA GLU A 404 10.86 -16.23 -15.34
C GLU A 404 12.39 -16.06 -15.51
#